data_eb0fe077937ec7f94d3c1d8eb75864cb
#
_entry.id   eb0fe077937ec7f94d3c1d8eb75864cb
#
_cell.length_a   1.000
_cell.length_b   1.000
_cell.length_c   1.000
_cell.angle_alpha   90.00
_cell.angle_beta   90.00
_cell.angle_gamma   90.00
#
_symmetry.space_group_name_H-M   'P 1'
#
loop_
_entity.id
_entity.type
_entity.pdbx_description
1 polymer ?
#
loop_
_entity_poly.entity_id
_entity_poly.type
_entity_poly.pdbx_seq_one_letter_code
_entity_poly.pdbx_strand_id
1 'polypeptide(L)'
;MTYSLNTIVLEPLSKNKPKNAVILCHGYGGDGNDISILANYWRAHLPNTIFVCPDAPEKCVASPSGFQWFDLMDQTPEQVLAKSLVAEIKLNKLIDEIKEEYNLLANQIVISGFSQGCMISLQTGIKRKDKINSIIGYSGKIINLEHLSKNIVSRPNIILMHGDIDQVVTIDGLLEAKDFFAKNDYKI
;
A
#
# COMPACT_ATOMS: atom_id res chain seq x y z
N MET A 1 -5.13 -6.66 -20.21
CA MET A 1 -5.52 -7.67 -19.18
C MET A 1 -6.53 -7.06 -18.23
N THR A 2 -7.34 -7.87 -17.58
CA THR A 2 -8.21 -7.41 -16.48
C THR A 2 -7.53 -7.80 -15.18
N TYR A 3 -7.16 -6.83 -14.36
CA TYR A 3 -6.57 -7.06 -13.04
C TYR A 3 -7.58 -7.69 -12.08
N SER A 4 -7.08 -8.34 -11.03
CA SER A 4 -7.91 -8.94 -9.98
C SER A 4 -8.63 -7.92 -9.09
N LEU A 5 -8.17 -6.68 -9.10
CA LEU A 5 -8.85 -5.51 -8.54
C LEU A 5 -9.19 -4.53 -9.66
N ASN A 6 -10.29 -3.80 -9.55
CA ASN A 6 -10.56 -2.68 -10.44
C ASN A 6 -9.46 -1.62 -10.25
N THR A 7 -8.86 -1.14 -11.33
CA THR A 7 -7.70 -0.25 -11.24
C THR A 7 -7.77 0.88 -12.23
N ILE A 8 -7.33 2.06 -11.81
CA ILE A 8 -6.96 3.15 -12.71
C ILE A 8 -5.47 3.03 -13.02
N VAL A 9 -5.14 3.00 -14.31
CA VAL A 9 -3.76 2.88 -14.77
C VAL A 9 -3.36 4.17 -15.49
N LEU A 10 -2.23 4.75 -15.08
CA LEU A 10 -1.63 5.88 -15.77
C LEU A 10 -0.32 5.41 -16.43
N GLU A 11 -0.37 5.31 -17.74
CA GLU A 11 0.76 4.88 -18.57
C GLU A 11 1.95 5.85 -18.47
N PRO A 12 3.18 5.38 -18.69
CA PRO A 12 4.37 6.22 -18.69
C PRO A 12 4.28 7.42 -19.63
N LEU A 13 4.65 8.60 -19.15
CA LEU A 13 4.68 9.81 -20.00
C LEU A 13 5.67 9.70 -21.16
N SER A 14 6.72 8.90 -20.98
CA SER A 14 7.69 8.62 -22.05
C SER A 14 7.12 7.81 -23.22
N LYS A 15 5.91 7.24 -23.06
CA LYS A 15 5.29 6.31 -24.02
C LYS A 15 6.12 5.06 -24.31
N ASN A 16 7.16 4.82 -23.54
CA ASN A 16 7.98 3.61 -23.61
C ASN A 16 7.46 2.55 -22.63
N LYS A 17 7.93 1.32 -22.77
CA LYS A 17 7.70 0.27 -21.78
C LYS A 17 8.14 0.77 -20.40
N PRO A 18 7.32 0.60 -19.35
CA PRO A 18 7.67 1.07 -18.01
C PRO A 18 8.93 0.37 -17.49
N LYS A 19 9.77 1.15 -16.81
CA LYS A 19 10.95 0.65 -16.10
C LYS A 19 10.67 0.35 -14.64
N ASN A 20 9.60 0.95 -14.10
CA ASN A 20 9.19 0.81 -12.71
C ASN A 20 7.67 0.88 -12.64
N ALA A 21 7.11 0.36 -11.55
CA ALA A 21 5.70 0.52 -11.20
C ALA A 21 5.56 1.15 -9.82
N VAL A 22 4.57 2.03 -9.68
CA VAL A 22 4.11 2.54 -8.38
C VAL A 22 2.65 2.16 -8.21
N ILE A 23 2.36 1.39 -7.17
CA ILE A 23 1.00 0.99 -6.79
C ILE A 23 0.56 1.94 -5.68
N LEU A 24 -0.56 2.66 -5.90
CA LEU A 24 -1.10 3.65 -4.96
C LEU A 24 -2.36 3.11 -4.29
N CYS A 25 -2.28 2.85 -2.99
CA CYS A 25 -3.37 2.33 -2.18
C CYS A 25 -4.08 3.47 -1.45
N HIS A 26 -5.37 3.68 -1.75
CA HIS A 26 -6.20 4.72 -1.13
C HIS A 26 -6.52 4.44 0.34
N GLY A 27 -7.00 5.46 1.06
CA GLY A 27 -7.49 5.36 2.43
C GLY A 27 -8.91 4.79 2.52
N TYR A 28 -9.38 4.58 3.75
CA TYR A 28 -10.74 4.11 4.05
C TYR A 28 -11.79 5.03 3.43
N GLY A 29 -12.70 4.49 2.65
CA GLY A 29 -13.78 5.24 1.99
C GLY A 29 -13.41 5.98 0.71
N GLY A 30 -12.13 5.91 0.28
CA GLY A 30 -11.68 6.41 -1.01
C GLY A 30 -11.77 5.36 -2.11
N ASP A 31 -11.19 5.67 -3.27
CA ASP A 31 -11.09 4.78 -4.42
C ASP A 31 -9.80 5.02 -5.22
N GLY A 32 -9.60 4.25 -6.28
CA GLY A 32 -8.44 4.39 -7.16
C GLY A 32 -8.40 5.74 -7.88
N ASN A 33 -9.56 6.36 -8.16
CA ASN A 33 -9.63 7.67 -8.80
C ASN A 33 -9.12 8.77 -7.87
N ASP A 34 -9.53 8.73 -6.59
CA ASP A 34 -9.09 9.70 -5.59
C ASP A 34 -7.57 9.71 -5.46
N ILE A 35 -6.96 8.54 -5.29
CA ILE A 35 -5.51 8.44 -5.09
C ILE A 35 -4.72 8.69 -6.39
N SER A 36 -5.34 8.52 -7.56
CA SER A 36 -4.69 8.75 -8.85
C SER A 36 -4.26 10.21 -9.06
N ILE A 37 -4.81 11.15 -8.30
CA ILE A 37 -4.39 12.55 -8.30
C ILE A 37 -2.91 12.66 -7.99
N LEU A 38 -2.39 11.88 -7.04
CA LEU A 38 -0.95 11.85 -6.72
C LEU A 38 -0.12 11.34 -7.91
N ALA A 39 -0.61 10.30 -8.59
CA ALA A 39 0.03 9.79 -9.79
C ALA A 39 0.17 10.85 -10.88
N ASN A 40 -0.86 11.68 -11.08
CA ASN A 40 -0.84 12.76 -12.07
C ASN A 40 0.27 13.80 -11.79
N TYR A 41 0.53 14.10 -10.52
CA TYR A 41 1.64 14.99 -10.15
C TYR A 41 3.00 14.30 -10.27
N TRP A 42 3.12 13.05 -9.82
CA TRP A 42 4.40 12.36 -9.75
C TRP A 42 4.91 11.90 -11.12
N ARG A 43 4.01 11.57 -12.06
CA ARG A 43 4.41 11.09 -13.39
C ARG A 43 5.26 12.09 -14.18
N ALA A 44 5.14 13.38 -13.91
CA ALA A 44 5.99 14.40 -14.53
C ALA A 44 7.47 14.25 -14.15
N HIS A 45 7.72 13.78 -12.91
CA HIS A 45 9.07 13.54 -12.38
C HIS A 45 9.53 12.08 -12.58
N LEU A 46 8.61 11.18 -12.90
CA LEU A 46 8.84 9.75 -13.08
C LEU A 46 8.32 9.28 -14.47
N PRO A 47 8.85 9.84 -15.57
CA PRO A 47 8.26 9.67 -16.91
C PRO A 47 8.29 8.23 -17.46
N ASN A 48 9.12 7.35 -16.88
CA ASN A 48 9.23 5.94 -17.28
C ASN A 48 8.50 4.98 -16.32
N THR A 49 7.64 5.50 -15.45
CA THR A 49 6.95 4.74 -14.41
C THR A 49 5.47 4.59 -14.76
N ILE A 50 4.96 3.38 -14.61
CA ILE A 50 3.53 3.13 -14.65
C ILE A 50 2.95 3.30 -13.25
N PHE A 51 1.81 3.96 -13.14
CA PHE A 51 1.08 4.10 -11.88
C PHE A 51 -0.20 3.27 -11.93
N VAL A 52 -0.42 2.46 -10.91
CA VAL A 52 -1.58 1.60 -10.77
C VAL A 52 -2.29 1.94 -9.47
N CYS A 53 -3.53 2.38 -9.58
CA CYS A 53 -4.34 2.87 -8.47
C CYS A 53 -5.57 1.94 -8.33
N PRO A 54 -5.48 0.87 -7.52
CA PRO A 54 -6.59 -0.05 -7.35
C PRO A 54 -7.69 0.52 -6.46
N ASP A 55 -8.93 0.12 -6.72
CA ASP A 55 -9.97 0.11 -5.69
C ASP A 55 -9.65 -1.02 -4.71
N ALA A 56 -9.86 -0.78 -3.42
CA ALA A 56 -9.77 -1.82 -2.42
C ALA A 56 -10.88 -2.88 -2.63
N PRO A 57 -10.71 -4.12 -2.10
CA PRO A 57 -11.55 -5.25 -2.48
C PRO A 57 -13.01 -5.18 -1.99
N GLU A 58 -13.32 -4.35 -1.02
CA GLU A 58 -14.64 -4.28 -0.39
C GLU A 58 -15.26 -2.89 -0.54
N LYS A 59 -16.59 -2.84 -0.70
CA LYS A 59 -17.33 -1.57 -0.57
C LYS A 59 -17.23 -1.06 0.86
N CYS A 60 -17.00 0.25 1.01
CA CYS A 60 -16.86 0.85 2.33
C CYS A 60 -18.20 0.95 3.05
N VAL A 61 -18.24 0.47 4.30
CA VAL A 61 -19.46 0.52 5.13
C VAL A 61 -19.85 1.98 5.45
N ALA A 62 -18.87 2.83 5.75
CA ALA A 62 -19.10 4.23 6.12
C ALA A 62 -19.21 5.19 4.91
N SER A 63 -18.83 4.75 3.69
CA SER A 63 -18.87 5.55 2.47
C SER A 63 -19.34 4.70 1.29
N PRO A 64 -20.64 4.68 0.96
CA PRO A 64 -21.19 3.75 -0.04
C PRO A 64 -20.60 3.90 -1.46
N SER A 65 -20.08 5.06 -1.81
CA SER A 65 -19.41 5.30 -3.10
C SER A 65 -17.96 4.82 -3.13
N GLY A 66 -17.33 4.67 -1.95
CA GLY A 66 -15.91 4.31 -1.82
C GLY A 66 -15.70 2.84 -1.45
N PHE A 67 -14.42 2.53 -1.20
CA PHE A 67 -13.95 1.18 -0.90
C PHE A 67 -13.14 1.14 0.39
N GLN A 68 -12.92 -0.05 0.90
CA GLN A 68 -12.11 -0.33 2.08
C GLN A 68 -11.24 -1.56 1.86
N TRP A 69 -10.02 -1.53 2.37
CA TRP A 69 -9.14 -2.71 2.37
C TRP A 69 -9.65 -3.76 3.34
N PHE A 70 -10.15 -3.31 4.48
CA PHE A 70 -10.80 -4.13 5.50
C PHE A 70 -11.72 -3.24 6.34
N ASP A 71 -12.75 -3.85 6.90
CA ASP A 71 -13.72 -3.15 7.75
C ASP A 71 -13.07 -2.76 9.09
N LEU A 72 -13.32 -1.51 9.52
CA LEU A 72 -12.86 -0.94 10.79
C LEU A 72 -14.00 -0.68 11.78
N MET A 73 -15.26 -0.83 11.35
CA MET A 73 -16.43 -0.52 12.18
C MET A 73 -16.72 -1.67 13.14
N ASP A 74 -16.79 -1.35 14.44
CA ASP A 74 -17.15 -2.28 15.50
C ASP A 74 -16.32 -3.60 15.51
N GLN A 75 -15.04 -3.51 15.12
CA GLN A 75 -14.15 -4.66 15.02
C GLN A 75 -13.18 -4.75 16.21
N THR A 76 -12.95 -5.97 16.69
CA THR A 76 -11.81 -6.22 17.57
C THR A 76 -10.47 -6.20 16.79
N PRO A 77 -9.32 -5.98 17.44
CA PRO A 77 -8.01 -6.04 16.79
C PRO A 77 -7.78 -7.35 16.03
N GLU A 78 -8.26 -8.48 16.54
CA GLU A 78 -8.13 -9.80 15.90
C GLU A 78 -8.97 -9.90 14.63
N GLN A 79 -10.19 -9.33 14.65
CA GLN A 79 -11.07 -9.27 13.49
C GLN A 79 -10.49 -8.36 12.40
N VAL A 80 -9.94 -7.18 12.77
CA VAL A 80 -9.24 -6.29 11.86
C VAL A 80 -8.07 -7.02 11.20
N LEU A 81 -7.25 -7.73 11.99
CA LEU A 81 -6.15 -8.53 11.46
C LEU A 81 -6.66 -9.59 10.48
N ALA A 82 -7.66 -10.38 10.87
CA ALA A 82 -8.18 -11.46 10.01
C ALA A 82 -8.69 -10.92 8.66
N LYS A 83 -9.44 -9.82 8.67
CA LYS A 83 -9.94 -9.16 7.44
C LYS A 83 -8.80 -8.57 6.60
N SER A 84 -7.81 -7.97 7.24
CA SER A 84 -6.65 -7.43 6.54
C SER A 84 -5.80 -8.50 5.83
N LEU A 85 -5.76 -9.73 6.34
CA LEU A 85 -5.10 -10.85 5.69
C LEU A 85 -5.78 -11.23 4.36
N VAL A 86 -7.10 -11.11 4.27
CA VAL A 86 -7.84 -11.31 3.02
C VAL A 86 -7.48 -10.23 1.99
N ALA A 87 -7.44 -8.97 2.41
CA ALA A 87 -7.03 -7.86 1.54
C ALA A 87 -5.57 -7.99 1.09
N GLU A 88 -4.68 -8.46 1.96
CA GLU A 88 -3.27 -8.74 1.64
C GLU A 88 -3.14 -9.72 0.47
N ILE A 89 -3.93 -10.80 0.45
CA ILE A 89 -3.93 -11.78 -0.65
C ILE A 89 -4.30 -11.10 -1.97
N LYS A 90 -5.30 -10.20 -1.95
CA LYS A 90 -5.73 -9.47 -3.15
C LYS A 90 -4.66 -8.49 -3.64
N LEU A 91 -4.04 -7.74 -2.74
CA LEU A 91 -2.97 -6.82 -3.11
C LEU A 91 -1.73 -7.56 -3.60
N ASN A 92 -1.35 -8.68 -2.98
CA ASN A 92 -0.26 -9.54 -3.44
C ASN A 92 -0.50 -10.02 -4.87
N LYS A 93 -1.72 -10.48 -5.16
CA LYS A 93 -2.09 -10.93 -6.50
C LYS A 93 -1.96 -9.80 -7.54
N LEU A 94 -2.45 -8.60 -7.22
CA LEU A 94 -2.31 -7.44 -8.10
C LEU A 94 -0.83 -7.10 -8.38
N ILE A 95 0.03 -7.16 -7.35
CA ILE A 95 1.47 -6.92 -7.51
C ILE A 95 2.07 -7.93 -8.50
N ASP A 96 1.70 -9.20 -8.39
CA ASP A 96 2.21 -10.24 -9.28
C ASP A 96 1.68 -10.07 -10.72
N GLU A 97 0.42 -9.71 -10.90
CA GLU A 97 -0.17 -9.38 -12.20
C GLU A 97 0.57 -8.21 -12.89
N ILE A 98 0.91 -7.16 -12.15
CA ILE A 98 1.66 -6.01 -12.67
C ILE A 98 3.09 -6.42 -13.06
N LYS A 99 3.76 -7.22 -12.22
CA LYS A 99 5.10 -7.75 -12.52
C LYS A 99 5.09 -8.54 -13.82
N GLU A 100 4.11 -9.41 -14.00
CA GLU A 100 3.99 -10.26 -15.17
C GLU A 100 3.67 -9.45 -16.43
N GLU A 101 2.66 -8.58 -16.38
CA GLU A 101 2.21 -7.80 -17.54
C GLU A 101 3.31 -6.91 -18.11
N TYR A 102 4.04 -6.22 -17.23
CA TYR A 102 5.10 -5.27 -17.66
C TYR A 102 6.49 -5.90 -17.64
N ASN A 103 6.61 -7.20 -17.29
CA ASN A 103 7.87 -7.91 -17.15
C ASN A 103 8.86 -7.14 -16.24
N LEU A 104 8.39 -6.76 -15.06
CA LEU A 104 9.15 -6.05 -14.05
C LEU A 104 9.67 -7.03 -12.97
N LEU A 105 10.86 -6.72 -12.45
CA LEU A 105 11.36 -7.36 -11.24
C LEU A 105 10.72 -6.73 -9.99
N ALA A 106 10.64 -7.47 -8.90
CA ALA A 106 10.08 -6.95 -7.64
C ALA A 106 10.77 -5.67 -7.16
N ASN A 107 12.09 -5.57 -7.31
CA ASN A 107 12.86 -4.38 -6.94
C ASN A 107 12.62 -3.15 -7.86
N GLN A 108 11.76 -3.27 -8.86
CA GLN A 108 11.28 -2.17 -9.70
C GLN A 108 9.87 -1.72 -9.31
N ILE A 109 9.31 -2.27 -8.21
CA ILE A 109 7.98 -1.95 -7.71
C ILE A 109 8.08 -1.19 -6.40
N VAL A 110 7.32 -0.10 -6.31
CA VAL A 110 7.06 0.67 -5.10
C VAL A 110 5.57 0.53 -4.76
N ILE A 111 5.26 0.30 -3.50
CA ILE A 111 3.89 0.41 -3.00
C ILE A 111 3.83 1.68 -2.16
N SER A 112 2.85 2.52 -2.45
CA SER A 112 2.59 3.73 -1.66
C SER A 112 1.14 3.73 -1.20
N GLY A 113 0.88 4.16 0.03
CA GLY A 113 -0.46 4.14 0.57
C GLY A 113 -0.74 5.27 1.55
N PHE A 114 -2.00 5.69 1.59
CA PHE A 114 -2.51 6.68 2.53
C PHE A 114 -3.42 6.01 3.55
N SER A 115 -3.25 6.32 4.84
CA SER A 115 -4.10 5.85 5.95
C SER A 115 -4.23 4.31 5.92
N GLN A 116 -5.42 3.76 5.71
CA GLN A 116 -5.63 2.32 5.57
C GLN A 116 -4.80 1.69 4.43
N GLY A 117 -4.60 2.43 3.33
CA GLY A 117 -3.70 2.01 2.25
C GLY A 117 -2.25 1.90 2.69
N CYS A 118 -1.76 2.75 3.61
CA CYS A 118 -0.44 2.59 4.22
C CYS A 118 -0.38 1.31 5.06
N MET A 119 -1.40 1.06 5.87
CA MET A 119 -1.45 -0.12 6.75
C MET A 119 -1.34 -1.42 5.95
N ILE A 120 -2.13 -1.57 4.89
CA ILE A 120 -2.08 -2.77 4.04
C ILE A 120 -0.79 -2.86 3.23
N SER A 121 -0.22 -1.74 2.80
CA SER A 121 1.06 -1.70 2.07
C SER A 121 2.21 -2.22 2.93
N LEU A 122 2.29 -1.80 4.20
CA LEU A 122 3.28 -2.28 5.15
C LEU A 122 3.14 -3.79 5.39
N GLN A 123 1.91 -4.26 5.67
CA GLN A 123 1.64 -5.67 5.92
C GLN A 123 2.01 -6.53 4.72
N THR A 124 1.60 -6.13 3.52
CA THR A 124 1.82 -6.88 2.29
C THR A 124 3.30 -6.89 1.89
N GLY A 125 3.92 -5.72 1.79
CA GLY A 125 5.26 -5.59 1.21
C GLY A 125 6.37 -6.24 2.04
N ILE A 126 6.24 -6.23 3.38
CA ILE A 126 7.22 -6.82 4.30
C ILE A 126 7.17 -8.36 4.30
N LYS A 127 6.01 -8.93 4.03
CA LYS A 127 5.77 -10.37 4.03
C LYS A 127 6.04 -11.04 2.68
N ARG A 128 6.34 -10.28 1.63
CA ARG A 128 6.67 -10.83 0.31
C ARG A 128 8.04 -11.51 0.31
N LYS A 129 8.13 -12.67 -0.39
CA LYS A 129 9.40 -13.38 -0.61
C LYS A 129 10.31 -12.61 -1.57
N ASP A 130 9.73 -12.08 -2.63
CA ASP A 130 10.43 -11.24 -3.59
C ASP A 130 10.40 -9.79 -3.11
N LYS A 131 11.53 -9.33 -2.62
CA LYS A 131 11.70 -8.00 -2.05
C LYS A 131 11.36 -6.91 -3.07
N ILE A 132 10.31 -6.13 -2.79
CA ILE A 132 10.00 -4.91 -3.55
C ILE A 132 11.01 -3.81 -3.24
N ASN A 133 11.03 -2.75 -4.05
CA ASN A 133 11.96 -1.64 -3.86
C ASN A 133 11.71 -0.90 -2.54
N SER A 134 10.50 -0.36 -2.39
CA SER A 134 10.17 0.51 -1.26
C SER A 134 8.69 0.45 -0.92
N ILE A 135 8.38 0.79 0.32
CA ILE A 135 7.04 1.11 0.80
C ILE A 135 7.05 2.57 1.25
N ILE A 136 6.12 3.36 0.74
CA ILE A 136 5.95 4.77 1.11
C ILE A 136 4.57 4.91 1.76
N GLY A 137 4.54 5.22 3.04
CA GLY A 137 3.29 5.31 3.81
C GLY A 137 3.02 6.72 4.32
N TYR A 138 1.78 7.14 4.17
CA TYR A 138 1.28 8.41 4.68
C TYR A 138 0.18 8.18 5.71
N SER A 139 0.28 8.79 6.88
CA SER A 139 -0.76 8.84 7.94
C SER A 139 -1.35 7.45 8.26
N GLY A 140 -0.51 6.43 8.37
CA GLY A 140 -0.91 5.07 8.69
C GLY A 140 -0.21 4.53 9.92
N LYS A 141 -0.50 3.26 10.24
CA LYS A 141 0.13 2.52 11.34
C LYS A 141 0.28 1.04 10.97
N ILE A 142 1.04 0.30 11.75
CA ILE A 142 1.11 -1.16 11.64
C ILE A 142 -0.19 -1.76 12.23
N ILE A 143 -0.82 -2.67 11.49
CA ILE A 143 -2.12 -3.27 11.90
C ILE A 143 -1.97 -4.10 13.18
N ASN A 144 -0.93 -4.94 13.22
CA ASN A 144 -0.64 -5.77 14.37
C ASN A 144 0.88 -6.02 14.46
N LEU A 145 1.52 -5.45 15.45
CA LEU A 145 2.98 -5.49 15.64
C LEU A 145 3.49 -6.90 15.85
N GLU A 146 2.80 -7.70 16.70
CA GLU A 146 3.21 -9.06 17.00
C GLU A 146 3.09 -9.98 15.78
N HIS A 147 1.97 -9.89 15.06
CA HIS A 147 1.78 -10.65 13.84
C HIS A 147 2.83 -10.29 12.80
N LEU A 148 3.06 -8.99 12.57
CA LEU A 148 4.03 -8.54 11.56
C LEU A 148 5.45 -8.99 11.91
N SER A 149 5.87 -8.89 13.18
CA SER A 149 7.23 -9.29 13.62
C SER A 149 7.53 -10.77 13.37
N LYS A 150 6.51 -11.62 13.56
CA LYS A 150 6.62 -13.07 13.32
C LYS A 150 6.62 -13.44 11.83
N ASN A 151 6.24 -12.51 10.95
CA ASN A 151 6.03 -12.75 9.51
C ASN A 151 6.89 -11.87 8.60
N ILE A 152 7.95 -11.26 9.11
CA ILE A 152 8.92 -10.53 8.28
C ILE A 152 9.67 -11.52 7.38
N VAL A 153 9.52 -11.36 6.06
CA VAL A 153 10.18 -12.20 5.06
C VAL A 153 11.23 -11.40 4.29
N SER A 154 10.93 -10.15 3.96
CA SER A 154 11.88 -9.26 3.27
C SER A 154 11.93 -7.89 3.94
N ARG A 155 13.00 -7.13 3.63
CA ARG A 155 13.21 -5.78 4.16
C ARG A 155 13.32 -4.79 3.03
N PRO A 156 12.18 -4.35 2.41
CA PRO A 156 12.17 -3.23 1.48
C PRO A 156 12.59 -1.93 2.18
N ASN A 157 12.97 -0.91 1.41
CA ASN A 157 13.13 0.43 2.00
C ASN A 157 11.76 0.94 2.48
N ILE A 158 11.73 1.63 3.63
CA ILE A 158 10.49 2.15 4.20
C ILE A 158 10.64 3.65 4.43
N ILE A 159 9.66 4.41 3.94
CA ILE A 159 9.52 5.83 4.18
C ILE A 159 8.12 6.05 4.74
N LEU A 160 8.03 6.63 5.94
CA LEU A 160 6.77 6.98 6.56
C LEU A 160 6.69 8.48 6.81
N MET A 161 5.55 9.05 6.50
CA MET A 161 5.24 10.46 6.71
C MET A 161 3.91 10.57 7.43
N HIS A 162 3.83 11.49 8.42
CA HIS A 162 2.65 11.63 9.25
C HIS A 162 2.48 13.09 9.68
N GLY A 163 1.26 13.56 9.70
CA GLY A 163 0.93 14.86 10.28
C GLY A 163 0.96 14.80 11.81
N ASP A 164 1.64 15.72 12.44
CA ASP A 164 1.77 15.79 13.91
C ASP A 164 0.46 16.12 14.63
N ILE A 165 -0.52 16.66 13.92
CA ILE A 165 -1.86 16.99 14.40
C ILE A 165 -2.96 16.12 13.80
N ASP A 166 -2.62 14.95 13.23
CA ASP A 166 -3.59 14.00 12.68
C ASP A 166 -4.50 13.47 13.82
N GLN A 167 -5.79 13.75 13.73
CA GLN A 167 -6.78 13.38 14.74
C GLN A 167 -7.44 12.01 14.47
N VAL A 168 -7.21 11.41 13.31
CA VAL A 168 -7.79 10.13 12.90
C VAL A 168 -6.82 8.98 13.19
N VAL A 169 -5.63 9.07 12.67
CA VAL A 169 -4.51 8.18 13.03
C VAL A 169 -3.47 9.07 13.70
N THR A 170 -3.37 8.98 15.02
CA THR A 170 -2.44 9.83 15.77
C THR A 170 -0.99 9.56 15.42
N ILE A 171 -0.12 10.53 15.67
CA ILE A 171 1.33 10.41 15.43
C ILE A 171 1.96 9.20 16.15
N ASP A 172 1.31 8.69 17.19
CA ASP A 172 1.76 7.49 17.90
C ASP A 172 1.92 6.30 16.97
N GLY A 173 1.06 6.18 15.94
CA GLY A 173 1.18 5.14 14.93
C GLY A 173 2.51 5.18 14.16
N LEU A 174 3.04 6.37 13.87
CA LEU A 174 4.36 6.55 13.28
C LEU A 174 5.48 6.20 14.26
N LEU A 175 5.36 6.65 15.51
CA LEU A 175 6.36 6.40 16.55
C LEU A 175 6.48 4.91 16.87
N GLU A 176 5.34 4.21 17.01
CA GLU A 176 5.32 2.76 17.17
C GLU A 176 5.94 2.03 15.96
N ALA A 177 5.63 2.47 14.74
CA ALA A 177 6.21 1.90 13.53
C ALA A 177 7.73 2.11 13.48
N LYS A 178 8.23 3.30 13.83
CA LYS A 178 9.65 3.60 13.94
C LYS A 178 10.34 2.64 14.91
N ASP A 179 9.81 2.49 16.12
CA ASP A 179 10.37 1.59 17.13
C ASP A 179 10.35 0.13 16.67
N PHE A 180 9.25 -0.28 16.02
CA PHE A 180 9.13 -1.61 15.45
C PHE A 180 10.21 -1.87 14.40
N PHE A 181 10.41 -0.96 13.46
CA PHE A 181 11.39 -1.14 12.39
C PHE A 181 12.82 -1.12 12.95
N ALA A 182 13.13 -0.26 13.93
CA ALA A 182 14.42 -0.27 14.61
C ALA A 182 14.73 -1.61 15.28
N LYS A 183 13.75 -2.20 15.98
CA LYS A 183 13.88 -3.52 16.64
C LYS A 183 13.99 -4.70 15.69
N ASN A 184 13.62 -4.53 14.42
CA ASN A 184 13.60 -5.59 13.40
C ASN A 184 14.65 -5.39 12.30
N ASP A 185 15.78 -4.74 12.61
CA ASP A 185 16.94 -4.53 11.73
C ASP A 185 16.65 -3.76 10.43
N TYR A 186 15.70 -2.83 10.46
CA TYR A 186 15.54 -1.87 9.37
C TYR A 186 16.47 -0.67 9.59
N LYS A 187 17.05 -0.17 8.52
CA LYS A 187 17.74 1.12 8.54
C LYS A 187 16.68 2.22 8.53
N ILE A 188 16.68 3.03 9.58
CA ILE A 188 15.74 4.14 9.76
C ILE A 188 16.51 5.45 9.52
#